data_e5790cadf0cfaf9c0af87ceb96d8744b
#
_entry.id   e5790cadf0cfaf9c0af87ceb96d8744b
#
_cell.length_a   1.000
_cell.length_b   1.000
_cell.length_c   1.000
_cell.angle_alpha   90.00
_cell.angle_beta   90.00
_cell.angle_gamma   90.00
#
_symmetry.space_group_name_H-M   'P 1'
#
loop_
_entity.id
_entity.type
_entity.pdbx_description
1 polymer ?
#
loop_
_entity_poly.entity_id
_entity_poly.type
_entity_poly.pdbx_seq_one_letter_code
_entity_poly.pdbx_strand_id
1 'polypeptide(L)'
;ANQLITTLKNSKGHTLDIEWLVSDNDIAFRYLIPCQGDTGAMVINEEVTGFRFPEQTTAFLTSQSDAMIGWKRTKPSYEEFYITDAPLDSASKFGQGFTFPALFRIGNDGWALLTETGVDGYYCASHLTDYKDGVFFIAYPMPEENNGNGTTAPGISLPGTTPWRTITVADNLAPIAETTIPWNVVEPRYEVKRKARPSRGTWSWIVWQDNSMNMEDQKTFIDLAADLGYEHILIDAGWDKNIGYDRMPELLGYAKSKGIRPALWYSSSGYWNDIVQSPINKMDRPIVRKKEMKWLRDNGVECIKVDFFGGDKQETMRLYEDILSDAADFGIDVIFHGCTLPRGWERMYPNHVGSEAVFASENLIFEQIFCDM
;
A
#
# COMPACT_ATOMS: atom_id res chain seq x y z
N ALA A 1 -22.68 7.48 -11.80
CA ALA A 1 -22.35 8.49 -10.78
C ALA A 1 -22.70 9.89 -11.29
N ASN A 2 -23.11 10.77 -10.38
CA ASN A 2 -23.30 12.17 -10.68
C ASN A 2 -22.05 12.94 -10.24
N GLN A 3 -21.67 13.96 -11.01
CA GLN A 3 -20.51 14.82 -10.73
C GLN A 3 -20.97 16.25 -10.42
N LEU A 4 -20.36 16.84 -9.41
CA LEU A 4 -20.54 18.27 -9.06
C LEU A 4 -19.17 18.89 -8.78
N ILE A 5 -18.95 20.11 -9.28
CA ILE A 5 -17.79 20.93 -8.89
C ILE A 5 -18.30 22.14 -8.14
N THR A 6 -17.79 22.36 -6.93
CA THR A 6 -18.13 23.51 -6.08
C THR A 6 -16.91 24.40 -5.93
N THR A 7 -17.00 25.65 -6.38
CA THR A 7 -15.92 26.63 -6.23
C THR A 7 -16.07 27.41 -4.94
N LEU A 8 -15.05 27.37 -4.11
CA LEU A 8 -14.90 28.18 -2.91
C LEU A 8 -13.96 29.36 -3.19
N LYS A 9 -14.25 30.52 -2.62
CA LYS A 9 -13.43 31.71 -2.74
C LYS A 9 -13.19 32.33 -1.37
N ASN A 10 -11.93 32.55 -1.03
CA ASN A 10 -11.59 33.22 0.23
C ASN A 10 -11.65 34.75 0.10
N SER A 11 -11.49 35.47 1.23
CA SER A 11 -11.51 36.93 1.28
C SER A 11 -10.39 37.61 0.48
N LYS A 12 -9.30 36.90 0.17
CA LYS A 12 -8.19 37.39 -0.65
C LYS A 12 -8.38 37.13 -2.14
N GLY A 13 -9.48 36.47 -2.52
CA GLY A 13 -9.81 36.17 -3.91
C GLY A 13 -9.24 34.87 -4.44
N HIS A 14 -8.50 34.10 -3.64
CA HIS A 14 -8.02 32.78 -4.02
C HIS A 14 -9.18 31.79 -4.09
N THR A 15 -9.15 30.90 -5.07
CA THR A 15 -10.18 29.88 -5.29
C THR A 15 -9.64 28.49 -4.98
N LEU A 16 -10.57 27.62 -4.60
CA LEU A 16 -10.39 26.19 -4.40
C LEU A 16 -11.64 25.49 -4.91
N ASP A 17 -11.50 24.52 -5.77
CA ASP A 17 -12.63 23.72 -6.22
C ASP A 17 -12.69 22.41 -5.47
N ILE A 18 -13.90 21.93 -5.19
CA ILE A 18 -14.15 20.59 -4.67
C ILE A 18 -14.90 19.82 -5.75
N GLU A 19 -14.30 18.75 -6.21
CA GLU A 19 -14.94 17.80 -7.12
C GLU A 19 -15.61 16.69 -6.32
N TRP A 20 -16.89 16.47 -6.56
CA TRP A 20 -17.71 15.45 -5.94
C TRP A 20 -18.18 14.45 -6.98
N LEU A 21 -18.10 13.16 -6.65
CA LEU A 21 -18.72 12.08 -7.40
C LEU A 21 -19.65 11.33 -6.45
N VAL A 22 -20.91 11.16 -6.85
CA VAL A 22 -21.94 10.52 -6.02
C VAL A 22 -22.62 9.41 -6.81
N SER A 23 -22.65 8.24 -6.26
CA SER A 23 -23.41 7.07 -6.73
C SER A 23 -24.41 6.62 -5.68
N ASP A 24 -25.00 5.42 -5.83
CA ASP A 24 -26.10 4.97 -4.96
C ASP A 24 -25.67 4.85 -3.49
N ASN A 25 -24.48 4.27 -3.25
CA ASN A 25 -23.95 4.05 -1.89
C ASN A 25 -22.67 4.83 -1.61
N ASP A 26 -22.07 5.48 -2.63
CA ASP A 26 -20.74 6.03 -2.52
C ASP A 26 -20.69 7.53 -2.80
N ILE A 27 -19.84 8.20 -2.05
CA ILE A 27 -19.41 9.57 -2.27
C ILE A 27 -17.90 9.56 -2.37
N ALA A 28 -17.34 10.16 -3.42
CA ALA A 28 -15.94 10.50 -3.49
C ALA A 28 -15.77 12.00 -3.66
N PHE A 29 -14.76 12.58 -3.04
CA PHE A 29 -14.41 13.98 -3.25
C PHE A 29 -12.91 14.20 -3.20
N ARG A 30 -12.47 15.25 -3.90
CA ARG A 30 -11.10 15.74 -3.86
C ARG A 30 -11.06 17.24 -4.06
N TYR A 31 -9.95 17.86 -3.70
CA TYR A 31 -9.70 19.27 -3.96
C TYR A 31 -8.95 19.44 -5.28
N LEU A 32 -9.45 20.37 -6.10
CA LEU A 32 -8.78 20.85 -7.30
C LEU A 32 -8.19 22.22 -6.97
N ILE A 33 -6.89 22.35 -7.08
CA ILE A 33 -6.15 23.54 -6.67
C ILE A 33 -5.66 24.24 -7.93
N PRO A 34 -6.31 25.36 -8.34
CA PRO A 34 -5.90 26.09 -9.53
C PRO A 34 -4.61 26.87 -9.31
N CYS A 35 -4.01 27.35 -10.38
CA CYS A 35 -2.90 28.29 -10.28
C CYS A 35 -3.31 29.54 -9.48
N GLN A 36 -2.43 29.97 -8.59
CA GLN A 36 -2.62 31.19 -7.79
C GLN A 36 -1.66 32.26 -8.30
N GLY A 37 -2.12 33.10 -9.22
CA GLY A 37 -1.27 34.07 -9.92
C GLY A 37 -0.18 33.38 -10.74
N ASP A 38 1.07 33.80 -10.57
CA ASP A 38 2.23 33.24 -11.28
C ASP A 38 2.87 32.04 -10.58
N THR A 39 2.23 31.51 -9.51
CA THR A 39 2.76 30.39 -8.75
C THR A 39 2.47 29.07 -9.46
N GLY A 40 3.51 28.34 -9.87
CA GLY A 40 3.40 27.05 -10.55
C GLY A 40 3.53 25.83 -9.65
N ALA A 41 3.76 26.03 -8.34
CA ALA A 41 3.86 24.95 -7.35
C ALA A 41 3.53 25.46 -5.96
N MET A 42 3.12 24.55 -5.05
CA MET A 42 2.89 24.88 -3.64
C MET A 42 3.14 23.66 -2.74
N VAL A 43 3.34 23.93 -1.46
CA VAL A 43 3.34 22.93 -0.39
C VAL A 43 2.00 23.03 0.34
N ILE A 44 1.35 21.87 0.54
CA ILE A 44 0.11 21.77 1.28
C ILE A 44 0.44 21.33 2.70
N ASN A 45 0.41 22.27 3.64
CA ASN A 45 0.86 22.00 5.01
C ASN A 45 -0.11 21.13 5.78
N GLU A 46 -1.42 21.23 5.51
CA GLU A 46 -2.45 20.45 6.17
C GLU A 46 -3.72 20.38 5.32
N GLU A 47 -4.53 19.37 5.58
CA GLU A 47 -5.88 19.22 5.06
C GLU A 47 -6.85 19.17 6.24
N VAL A 48 -7.71 20.19 6.37
CA VAL A 48 -8.66 20.31 7.48
C VAL A 48 -9.99 19.58 7.22
N THR A 49 -9.98 18.59 6.35
CA THR A 49 -11.11 17.68 6.14
C THR A 49 -11.38 16.92 7.42
N GLY A 50 -12.62 16.97 7.89
CA GLY A 50 -13.04 16.28 9.12
C GLY A 50 -14.31 15.48 8.92
N PHE A 51 -14.38 14.36 9.64
CA PHE A 51 -15.51 13.42 9.65
C PHE A 51 -16.16 13.40 11.01
N ARG A 52 -17.45 13.69 11.06
CA ARG A 52 -18.27 13.68 12.27
C ARG A 52 -19.36 12.63 12.16
N PHE A 53 -19.58 11.89 13.23
CA PHE A 53 -20.55 10.82 13.31
C PHE A 53 -21.59 11.08 14.41
N PRO A 54 -22.79 10.47 14.33
CA PRO A 54 -23.76 10.47 15.43
C PRO A 54 -23.19 9.82 16.70
N GLU A 55 -23.70 10.21 17.87
CA GLU A 55 -23.18 9.75 19.18
C GLU A 55 -23.21 8.25 19.38
N GLN A 56 -24.18 7.53 18.79
CA GLN A 56 -24.32 6.07 18.92
C GLN A 56 -23.38 5.27 18.01
N THR A 57 -22.43 5.94 17.34
CA THR A 57 -21.51 5.29 16.40
C THR A 57 -20.38 4.59 17.14
N THR A 58 -20.03 3.39 16.67
CA THR A 58 -18.85 2.64 17.07
C THR A 58 -17.93 2.43 15.87
N ALA A 59 -16.65 2.09 16.13
CA ALA A 59 -15.62 2.06 15.11
C ALA A 59 -14.89 0.71 15.07
N PHE A 60 -14.46 0.34 13.87
CA PHE A 60 -13.58 -0.79 13.56
C PHE A 60 -12.36 -0.22 12.86
N LEU A 61 -11.26 -0.11 13.58
CA LEU A 61 -10.12 0.69 13.15
C LEU A 61 -8.80 -0.03 13.40
N THR A 62 -7.80 0.26 12.58
CA THR A 62 -6.42 -0.15 12.78
C THR A 62 -5.60 1.07 13.17
N SER A 63 -4.86 1.00 14.29
CA SER A 63 -4.01 2.11 14.72
C SER A 63 -2.91 2.39 13.71
N GLN A 64 -2.68 3.67 13.40
CA GLN A 64 -1.49 4.08 12.67
C GLN A 64 -0.26 3.72 13.48
N SER A 65 0.68 2.98 12.88
CA SER A 65 1.94 2.64 13.51
C SER A 65 2.76 3.90 13.74
N ASP A 66 3.41 3.98 14.91
CA ASP A 66 4.35 5.05 15.17
C ASP A 66 5.61 4.90 14.31
N ALA A 67 6.13 6.01 13.82
CA ALA A 67 7.33 6.03 13.01
C ALA A 67 8.54 5.52 13.81
N MET A 68 9.43 4.79 13.15
CA MET A 68 10.65 4.24 13.72
C MET A 68 10.46 3.22 14.86
N ILE A 69 9.21 2.82 15.14
CA ILE A 69 8.88 1.70 16.00
C ILE A 69 8.74 0.42 15.17
N GLY A 70 8.93 -0.70 15.82
CA GLY A 70 8.87 -2.02 15.22
C GLY A 70 10.23 -2.49 14.72
N TRP A 71 10.17 -3.52 13.90
CA TRP A 71 11.38 -4.21 13.51
C TRP A 71 12.21 -3.42 12.51
N LYS A 72 13.48 -3.14 12.90
CA LYS A 72 14.48 -2.49 12.03
C LYS A 72 14.00 -1.18 11.39
N ARG A 73 13.16 -0.44 12.08
CA ARG A 73 12.66 0.87 11.60
C ARG A 73 11.90 0.78 10.27
N THR A 74 11.15 -0.30 10.07
CA THR A 74 10.31 -0.48 8.87
C THR A 74 8.90 0.08 9.02
N LYS A 75 8.56 0.55 10.20
CA LYS A 75 7.29 1.21 10.45
C LYS A 75 7.33 2.68 9.97
N PRO A 76 6.21 3.25 9.58
CA PRO A 76 4.89 2.62 9.63
C PRO A 76 4.65 1.69 8.43
N SER A 77 4.14 0.51 8.74
CA SER A 77 3.38 -0.35 7.83
C SER A 77 2.02 -0.60 8.47
N TYR A 78 1.05 -1.14 7.75
CA TYR A 78 -0.31 -1.29 8.29
C TYR A 78 -0.51 -2.63 9.02
N GLU A 79 0.56 -3.22 9.52
CA GLU A 79 0.57 -4.47 10.29
C GLU A 79 0.37 -4.18 11.79
N GLU A 80 -0.85 -3.83 12.16
CA GLU A 80 -1.24 -3.54 13.54
C GLU A 80 -2.57 -4.21 13.91
N PHE A 81 -2.81 -4.36 15.22
CA PHE A 81 -4.05 -4.93 15.74
C PHE A 81 -5.26 -4.04 15.45
N TYR A 82 -6.38 -4.68 15.15
CA TYR A 82 -7.66 -4.01 15.02
C TYR A 82 -8.27 -3.67 16.38
N ILE A 83 -8.95 -2.55 16.46
CA ILE A 83 -9.98 -2.31 17.45
C ILE A 83 -11.34 -2.56 16.82
N THR A 84 -12.19 -3.29 17.52
CA THR A 84 -13.47 -3.75 17.00
C THR A 84 -14.62 -3.22 17.85
N ASP A 85 -15.60 -2.60 17.19
CA ASP A 85 -16.84 -2.12 17.80
C ASP A 85 -16.63 -1.19 19.01
N ALA A 86 -15.56 -0.39 18.95
CA ALA A 86 -15.14 0.46 20.05
C ALA A 86 -15.80 1.85 20.00
N PRO A 87 -15.95 2.56 21.13
CA PRO A 87 -16.37 3.97 21.12
C PRO A 87 -15.47 4.83 20.24
N LEU A 88 -16.03 5.88 19.64
CA LEU A 88 -15.30 6.77 18.74
C LEU A 88 -14.08 7.44 19.39
N ASP A 89 -14.17 7.72 20.69
CA ASP A 89 -13.10 8.36 21.49
C ASP A 89 -12.06 7.38 22.03
N SER A 90 -12.11 6.12 21.60
CA SER A 90 -11.04 5.16 21.90
C SER A 90 -9.71 5.66 21.33
N ALA A 91 -8.69 5.75 22.17
CA ALA A 91 -7.38 6.22 21.77
C ALA A 91 -6.67 5.20 20.86
N SER A 92 -5.99 5.69 19.84
CA SER A 92 -5.10 4.87 19.04
C SER A 92 -3.89 4.39 19.86
N LYS A 93 -3.36 3.23 19.53
CA LYS A 93 -2.28 2.55 20.27
C LYS A 93 -1.04 3.43 20.50
N PHE A 94 -0.69 4.25 19.51
CA PHE A 94 0.52 5.06 19.52
C PHE A 94 0.23 6.58 19.60
N GLY A 95 -1.03 7.01 19.71
CA GLY A 95 -1.40 8.42 19.69
C GLY A 95 -1.23 9.09 18.31
N GLN A 96 -1.11 8.29 17.25
CA GLN A 96 -0.93 8.78 15.88
C GLN A 96 -2.23 8.69 15.06
N GLY A 97 -3.33 8.24 15.67
CA GLY A 97 -4.59 8.04 14.98
C GLY A 97 -4.70 6.68 14.28
N PHE A 98 -5.47 6.63 13.18
CA PHE A 98 -5.92 5.38 12.59
C PHE A 98 -5.72 5.38 11.08
N THR A 99 -5.32 4.21 10.54
CA THR A 99 -5.14 4.00 9.12
C THR A 99 -6.47 3.89 8.37
N PHE A 100 -6.45 4.05 7.06
CA PHE A 100 -7.50 3.60 6.17
C PHE A 100 -7.33 2.09 5.84
N PRO A 101 -8.43 1.38 5.51
CA PRO A 101 -9.82 1.81 5.56
C PRO A 101 -10.33 1.92 7.00
N ALA A 102 -11.28 2.81 7.27
CA ALA A 102 -11.89 3.01 8.56
C ALA A 102 -13.38 2.72 8.48
N LEU A 103 -13.86 1.70 9.23
CA LEU A 103 -15.25 1.27 9.22
C LEU A 103 -15.97 1.72 10.50
N PHE A 104 -17.20 2.22 10.34
CA PHE A 104 -18.04 2.72 11.40
C PHE A 104 -19.41 2.07 11.36
N ARG A 105 -19.93 1.69 12.53
CA ARG A 105 -21.31 1.23 12.71
C ARG A 105 -22.12 2.36 13.37
N ILE A 106 -23.16 2.83 12.72
CA ILE A 106 -24.00 3.94 13.18
C ILE A 106 -25.21 3.33 13.94
N GLY A 107 -24.99 2.94 15.18
CA GLY A 107 -26.01 2.27 16.00
C GLY A 107 -26.61 1.06 15.29
N ASN A 108 -27.95 1.09 15.11
CA ASN A 108 -28.69 0.10 14.34
C ASN A 108 -29.11 0.61 12.95
N ASP A 109 -28.67 1.82 12.57
CA ASP A 109 -29.17 2.52 11.37
C ASP A 109 -28.34 2.25 10.13
N GLY A 110 -27.07 1.80 10.30
CA GLY A 110 -26.24 1.47 9.14
C GLY A 110 -24.74 1.52 9.40
N TRP A 111 -24.00 1.57 8.29
CA TRP A 111 -22.55 1.49 8.26
C TRP A 111 -21.97 2.59 7.37
N ALA A 112 -20.78 3.03 7.70
CA ALA A 112 -19.99 3.94 6.88
C ALA A 112 -18.54 3.45 6.78
N LEU A 113 -18.01 3.41 5.56
CA LEU A 113 -16.60 3.10 5.30
C LEU A 113 -15.93 4.36 4.76
N LEU A 114 -14.84 4.76 5.39
CA LEU A 114 -13.97 5.82 4.88
C LEU A 114 -12.70 5.21 4.31
N THR A 115 -12.26 5.69 3.15
CA THR A 115 -10.94 5.36 2.62
C THR A 115 -10.38 6.49 1.76
N GLU A 116 -9.15 6.29 1.30
CA GLU A 116 -8.40 7.18 0.43
C GLU A 116 -7.98 6.43 -0.82
N THR A 117 -7.98 7.09 -1.98
CA THR A 117 -7.52 6.48 -3.23
C THR A 117 -6.93 7.49 -4.19
N GLY A 118 -6.16 7.03 -5.18
CA GLY A 118 -5.51 7.88 -6.16
C GLY A 118 -4.26 8.60 -5.65
N VAL A 119 -3.60 8.03 -4.64
CA VAL A 119 -2.30 8.54 -4.17
C VAL A 119 -1.20 8.04 -5.09
N ASP A 120 -0.36 8.96 -5.51
CA ASP A 120 0.82 8.72 -6.35
C ASP A 120 2.01 9.56 -5.87
N GLY A 121 3.10 9.59 -6.64
CA GLY A 121 4.30 10.37 -6.33
C GLY A 121 4.12 11.89 -6.28
N TYR A 122 2.94 12.41 -6.60
CA TYR A 122 2.63 13.84 -6.53
C TYR A 122 1.97 14.25 -5.21
N TYR A 123 1.67 13.27 -4.32
CA TYR A 123 1.08 13.55 -3.02
C TYR A 123 1.59 12.57 -1.96
N CYS A 124 1.35 12.86 -0.68
CA CYS A 124 1.54 11.89 0.39
C CYS A 124 0.27 11.06 0.61
N ALA A 125 0.40 9.89 1.21
CA ALA A 125 -0.74 9.21 1.77
C ALA A 125 -1.15 9.86 3.10
N SER A 126 -2.38 9.62 3.55
CA SER A 126 -2.91 10.18 4.78
C SER A 126 -3.59 9.12 5.66
N HIS A 127 -3.90 9.51 6.89
CA HIS A 127 -4.60 8.70 7.87
C HIS A 127 -5.60 9.58 8.65
N LEU A 128 -6.35 9.02 9.58
CA LEU A 128 -7.24 9.76 10.47
C LEU A 128 -6.52 10.10 11.77
N THR A 129 -6.76 11.28 12.33
CA THR A 129 -6.36 11.59 13.73
C THR A 129 -7.11 10.72 14.72
N ASP A 130 -6.74 10.74 16.00
CA ASP A 130 -7.66 10.35 17.07
C ASP A 130 -8.92 11.24 17.03
N TYR A 131 -10.05 10.69 17.51
CA TYR A 131 -11.31 11.41 17.60
C TYR A 131 -11.21 12.49 18.70
N LYS A 132 -11.33 13.72 18.29
CA LYS A 132 -11.22 14.85 19.22
C LYS A 132 -12.27 15.91 18.90
N ASP A 133 -12.91 16.45 19.94
CA ASP A 133 -13.94 17.48 19.80
C ASP A 133 -15.08 17.10 18.83
N GLY A 134 -15.39 15.80 18.77
CA GLY A 134 -16.44 15.26 17.94
C GLY A 134 -16.05 15.03 16.47
N VAL A 135 -14.77 15.00 16.12
CA VAL A 135 -14.29 14.89 14.72
C VAL A 135 -13.05 14.02 14.61
N PHE A 136 -12.97 13.19 13.56
CA PHE A 136 -11.72 12.68 13.01
C PHE A 136 -11.25 13.62 11.90
N PHE A 137 -10.02 14.09 11.94
CA PHE A 137 -9.43 14.87 10.85
C PHE A 137 -8.49 14.03 10.00
N ILE A 138 -8.24 14.47 8.77
CA ILE A 138 -7.14 13.97 7.97
C ILE A 138 -5.82 14.39 8.61
N ALA A 139 -4.89 13.46 8.73
CA ALA A 139 -3.53 13.67 9.19
C ALA A 139 -2.51 13.25 8.13
N TYR A 140 -1.41 13.97 8.06
CA TYR A 140 -0.29 13.70 7.18
C TYR A 140 0.77 12.83 7.87
N PRO A 141 1.74 12.29 7.09
CA PRO A 141 2.82 11.46 7.61
C PRO A 141 3.60 12.11 8.75
N MET A 142 4.15 11.27 9.62
CA MET A 142 5.00 11.71 10.73
C MET A 142 6.40 12.14 10.25
N PRO A 143 7.04 13.12 10.92
CA PRO A 143 8.38 13.57 10.54
C PRO A 143 9.43 12.46 10.51
N GLU A 144 9.33 11.49 11.40
CA GLU A 144 10.27 10.38 11.56
C GLU A 144 10.15 9.30 10.49
N GLU A 145 9.01 9.23 9.79
CA GLU A 145 8.82 8.26 8.71
C GLU A 145 9.95 8.34 7.68
N ASN A 146 10.25 7.22 7.05
CA ASN A 146 11.31 7.10 6.07
C ASN A 146 12.69 7.50 6.64
N ASN A 147 12.92 7.18 7.93
CA ASN A 147 14.11 7.57 8.69
C ASN A 147 14.39 9.08 8.64
N GLY A 148 13.35 9.90 8.70
CA GLY A 148 13.42 11.36 8.63
C GLY A 148 13.65 11.93 7.22
N ASN A 149 13.75 11.10 6.19
CA ASN A 149 13.93 11.59 4.84
C ASN A 149 12.59 12.03 4.23
N GLY A 150 12.65 13.10 3.45
CA GLY A 150 11.46 13.71 2.84
C GLY A 150 10.66 14.58 3.79
N THR A 151 9.60 15.20 3.26
CA THR A 151 8.73 16.11 4.00
C THR A 151 7.40 15.46 4.34
N THR A 152 6.77 15.89 5.43
CA THR A 152 5.44 15.45 5.81
C THR A 152 4.35 16.09 4.95
N ALA A 153 4.59 17.34 4.51
CA ALA A 153 3.69 18.12 3.70
C ALA A 153 3.99 17.92 2.21
N PRO A 154 3.02 17.50 1.39
CA PRO A 154 3.28 17.24 -0.01
C PRO A 154 3.51 18.53 -0.79
N GLY A 155 4.49 18.48 -1.71
CA GLY A 155 4.73 19.52 -2.73
C GLY A 155 4.04 19.12 -4.03
N ILE A 156 3.20 20.02 -4.57
CA ILE A 156 2.45 19.77 -5.80
C ILE A 156 2.72 20.84 -6.85
N SER A 157 2.65 20.44 -8.11
CA SER A 157 2.56 21.38 -9.24
C SER A 157 1.15 21.94 -9.36
N LEU A 158 1.02 23.16 -9.83
CA LEU A 158 -0.28 23.80 -10.06
C LEU A 158 -0.56 23.96 -11.57
N PRO A 159 -1.81 23.75 -12.02
CA PRO A 159 -2.95 23.28 -11.24
C PRO A 159 -2.72 21.84 -10.77
N GLY A 160 -3.19 21.52 -9.57
CA GLY A 160 -2.99 20.20 -8.95
C GLY A 160 -4.23 19.67 -8.26
N THR A 161 -4.16 18.43 -7.79
CA THR A 161 -5.27 17.79 -7.09
C THR A 161 -4.77 17.06 -5.85
N THR A 162 -5.64 16.92 -4.84
CA THR A 162 -5.42 15.96 -3.77
C THR A 162 -5.85 14.55 -4.19
N PRO A 163 -5.45 13.50 -3.46
CA PRO A 163 -6.11 12.20 -3.56
C PRO A 163 -7.61 12.29 -3.29
N TRP A 164 -8.33 11.26 -3.71
CA TRP A 164 -9.74 11.12 -3.42
C TRP A 164 -9.98 10.64 -1.99
N ARG A 165 -10.95 11.25 -1.31
CA ARG A 165 -11.56 10.75 -0.09
C ARG A 165 -12.85 10.06 -0.47
N THR A 166 -13.05 8.81 -0.04
CA THR A 166 -14.25 8.05 -0.37
C THR A 166 -15.03 7.69 0.88
N ILE A 167 -16.35 7.75 0.78
CA ILE A 167 -17.30 7.41 1.82
C ILE A 167 -18.31 6.47 1.20
N THR A 168 -18.40 5.24 1.70
CA THR A 168 -19.46 4.30 1.35
C THR A 168 -20.42 4.19 2.50
N VAL A 169 -21.72 4.34 2.26
CA VAL A 169 -22.77 4.24 3.30
C VAL A 169 -23.81 3.20 2.93
N ALA A 170 -24.26 2.42 3.90
CA ALA A 170 -25.25 1.38 3.68
C ALA A 170 -25.98 1.00 4.98
N ASP A 171 -27.16 0.41 4.86
CA ASP A 171 -27.92 -0.17 5.97
C ASP A 171 -27.39 -1.53 6.44
N ASN A 172 -26.52 -2.16 5.66
CA ASN A 172 -25.89 -3.45 5.97
C ASN A 172 -24.47 -3.52 5.36
N LEU A 173 -23.73 -4.60 5.67
CA LEU A 173 -22.33 -4.74 5.25
C LEU A 173 -22.13 -5.15 3.78
N ALA A 174 -23.15 -5.62 3.07
CA ALA A 174 -22.97 -6.10 1.70
C ALA A 174 -22.48 -4.97 0.75
N PRO A 175 -23.11 -3.78 0.68
CA PRO A 175 -22.59 -2.70 -0.15
C PRO A 175 -21.22 -2.18 0.30
N ILE A 176 -20.89 -2.30 1.60
CA ILE A 176 -19.57 -1.95 2.13
C ILE A 176 -18.50 -2.89 1.57
N ALA A 177 -18.78 -4.20 1.56
CA ALA A 177 -17.86 -5.22 1.06
C ALA A 177 -17.76 -5.24 -0.47
N GLU A 178 -18.82 -4.82 -1.17
CA GLU A 178 -18.92 -4.86 -2.63
C GLU A 178 -18.53 -3.55 -3.32
N THR A 179 -18.30 -2.48 -2.56
CA THR A 179 -17.95 -1.19 -3.18
C THR A 179 -16.70 -1.27 -4.03
N THR A 180 -16.76 -0.64 -5.17
CA THR A 180 -15.61 -0.50 -6.09
C THR A 180 -15.20 0.96 -6.27
N ILE A 181 -15.71 1.87 -5.43
CA ILE A 181 -15.44 3.31 -5.56
C ILE A 181 -13.94 3.63 -5.55
N PRO A 182 -13.06 3.00 -4.72
CA PRO A 182 -11.64 3.31 -4.71
C PRO A 182 -10.94 3.08 -6.05
N TRP A 183 -11.48 2.19 -6.87
CA TRP A 183 -10.95 1.92 -8.22
C TRP A 183 -11.67 2.69 -9.31
N ASN A 184 -12.97 2.99 -9.13
CA ASN A 184 -13.79 3.64 -10.16
C ASN A 184 -13.43 5.13 -10.37
N VAL A 185 -12.90 5.80 -9.35
CA VAL A 185 -12.54 7.22 -9.40
C VAL A 185 -11.09 7.48 -9.83
N VAL A 186 -10.31 6.43 -10.07
CA VAL A 186 -8.92 6.55 -10.53
C VAL A 186 -8.77 6.07 -11.97
N GLU A 187 -7.88 6.70 -12.71
CA GLU A 187 -7.60 6.34 -14.09
C GLU A 187 -6.36 5.44 -14.20
N PRO A 188 -6.35 4.51 -15.16
CA PRO A 188 -5.14 3.76 -15.48
C PRO A 188 -3.99 4.70 -15.85
N ARG A 189 -2.83 4.51 -15.23
CA ARG A 189 -1.59 5.26 -15.50
C ARG A 189 -0.69 4.51 -16.48
N TYR A 190 -0.82 3.17 -16.50
CA TYR A 190 -0.01 2.28 -17.29
C TYR A 190 -0.87 1.26 -18.03
N GLU A 191 -0.51 0.98 -19.28
CA GLU A 191 -1.03 -0.15 -20.03
C GLU A 191 -0.07 -1.33 -19.92
N VAL A 192 -0.54 -2.46 -19.40
CA VAL A 192 0.24 -3.70 -19.37
C VAL A 192 -0.19 -4.62 -20.50
N LYS A 193 0.79 -5.18 -21.19
CA LYS A 193 0.52 -6.12 -22.31
C LYS A 193 -0.02 -7.47 -21.84
N ARG A 194 0.31 -7.86 -20.63
CA ARG A 194 -0.09 -9.13 -20.01
C ARG A 194 -1.06 -8.85 -18.86
N LYS A 195 -2.20 -9.53 -18.86
CA LYS A 195 -3.10 -9.49 -17.70
C LYS A 195 -2.49 -10.34 -16.57
N ALA A 196 -2.53 -9.80 -15.36
CA ALA A 196 -2.23 -10.55 -14.15
C ALA A 196 -3.10 -11.81 -14.08
N ARG A 197 -2.52 -12.91 -13.63
CA ARG A 197 -3.22 -14.18 -13.47
C ARG A 197 -3.28 -14.52 -11.99
N PRO A 198 -4.46 -14.61 -11.39
CA PRO A 198 -4.60 -15.16 -10.04
C PRO A 198 -3.93 -16.54 -10.01
N SER A 199 -3.12 -16.77 -9.00
CA SER A 199 -2.36 -18.02 -8.89
C SER A 199 -2.11 -18.37 -7.44
N ARG A 200 -1.89 -19.67 -7.19
CA ARG A 200 -1.52 -20.23 -5.90
C ARG A 200 -0.03 -20.55 -5.91
N GLY A 201 0.63 -20.39 -4.78
CA GLY A 201 2.05 -20.66 -4.70
C GLY A 201 2.46 -21.30 -3.40
N THR A 202 3.66 -21.86 -3.41
CA THR A 202 4.35 -22.28 -2.21
C THR A 202 5.31 -21.19 -1.75
N TRP A 203 5.53 -21.15 -0.44
CA TRP A 203 6.41 -20.19 0.20
C TRP A 203 7.10 -20.87 1.39
N SER A 204 8.37 -21.20 1.22
CA SER A 204 9.13 -21.98 2.22
C SER A 204 9.37 -21.21 3.52
N TRP A 205 9.50 -19.90 3.42
CA TRP A 205 9.79 -19.03 4.58
C TRP A 205 8.73 -19.14 5.67
N ILE A 206 7.45 -19.22 5.31
CA ILE A 206 6.36 -19.33 6.29
C ILE A 206 6.45 -20.58 7.17
N VAL A 207 7.18 -21.60 6.73
CA VAL A 207 7.35 -22.88 7.45
C VAL A 207 8.74 -23.03 8.03
N TRP A 208 9.79 -22.75 7.24
CA TRP A 208 11.19 -23.00 7.58
C TRP A 208 12.05 -21.74 7.69
N GLN A 209 11.47 -20.55 7.49
CA GLN A 209 12.09 -19.22 7.60
C GLN A 209 13.38 -19.08 6.76
N ASP A 210 14.29 -18.19 7.19
CA ASP A 210 15.51 -17.81 6.46
C ASP A 210 16.41 -19.00 6.10
N ASN A 211 16.42 -20.06 6.92
CA ASN A 211 17.22 -21.26 6.68
C ASN A 211 16.81 -22.00 5.40
N SER A 212 15.59 -21.82 4.93
CA SER A 212 15.08 -22.46 3.71
C SER A 212 15.58 -21.82 2.41
N MET A 213 16.27 -20.67 2.48
CA MET A 213 16.79 -20.00 1.29
C MET A 213 18.06 -20.68 0.76
N ASN A 214 17.94 -21.91 0.33
CA ASN A 214 18.99 -22.71 -0.29
C ASN A 214 18.44 -23.55 -1.45
N MET A 215 19.32 -24.08 -2.29
CA MET A 215 18.93 -24.78 -3.52
C MET A 215 18.07 -26.02 -3.29
N GLU A 216 18.34 -26.79 -2.24
CA GLU A 216 17.67 -28.05 -1.95
C GLU A 216 16.24 -27.82 -1.45
N ASP A 217 16.09 -26.96 -0.46
CA ASP A 217 14.79 -26.65 0.10
C ASP A 217 13.89 -25.95 -0.94
N GLN A 218 14.45 -25.02 -1.74
CA GLN A 218 13.69 -24.38 -2.79
C GLN A 218 13.23 -25.36 -3.88
N LYS A 219 14.06 -26.35 -4.27
CA LYS A 219 13.63 -27.43 -5.19
C LYS A 219 12.51 -28.26 -4.57
N THR A 220 12.58 -28.56 -3.27
CA THR A 220 11.52 -29.28 -2.55
C THR A 220 10.18 -28.52 -2.61
N PHE A 221 10.19 -27.19 -2.41
CA PHE A 221 8.98 -26.37 -2.49
C PHE A 221 8.49 -26.16 -3.93
N ILE A 222 9.36 -26.19 -4.92
CA ILE A 222 8.98 -26.22 -6.34
C ILE A 222 8.26 -27.52 -6.67
N ASP A 223 8.80 -28.66 -6.21
CA ASP A 223 8.16 -29.98 -6.40
C ASP A 223 6.80 -30.05 -5.69
N LEU A 224 6.72 -29.54 -4.45
CA LEU A 224 5.47 -29.43 -3.72
C LEU A 224 4.44 -28.59 -4.46
N ALA A 225 4.83 -27.44 -5.05
CA ALA A 225 3.94 -26.62 -5.85
C ALA A 225 3.41 -27.40 -7.06
N ALA A 226 4.28 -28.13 -7.76
CA ALA A 226 3.90 -28.95 -8.90
C ALA A 226 2.94 -30.08 -8.50
N ASP A 227 3.22 -30.80 -7.42
CA ASP A 227 2.40 -31.90 -6.91
C ASP A 227 1.00 -31.44 -6.47
N LEU A 228 0.90 -30.23 -5.89
CA LEU A 228 -0.36 -29.59 -5.50
C LEU A 228 -1.12 -28.94 -6.67
N GLY A 229 -0.53 -28.90 -7.87
CA GLY A 229 -1.09 -28.21 -9.02
C GLY A 229 -1.15 -26.68 -8.82
N TYR A 230 -0.19 -26.14 -8.09
CA TYR A 230 -0.01 -24.70 -7.92
C TYR A 230 0.79 -24.11 -9.08
N GLU A 231 0.73 -22.81 -9.23
CA GLU A 231 1.25 -22.13 -10.41
C GLU A 231 2.56 -21.40 -10.16
N HIS A 232 2.92 -21.10 -8.88
CA HIS A 232 4.14 -20.35 -8.58
C HIS A 232 4.80 -20.75 -7.25
N ILE A 233 6.01 -20.22 -7.04
CA ILE A 233 6.76 -20.26 -5.80
C ILE A 233 7.27 -18.84 -5.49
N LEU A 234 7.25 -18.47 -4.20
CA LEU A 234 7.97 -17.30 -3.70
C LEU A 234 9.31 -17.75 -3.11
N ILE A 235 10.40 -17.26 -3.70
CA ILE A 235 11.77 -17.41 -3.19
C ILE A 235 12.08 -16.13 -2.41
N ASP A 236 12.09 -16.24 -1.09
CA ASP A 236 12.09 -15.12 -0.16
C ASP A 236 13.48 -14.52 0.14
N ALA A 237 13.60 -13.63 1.10
CA ALA A 237 14.78 -12.87 1.46
C ALA A 237 16.04 -13.75 1.69
N GLY A 238 17.18 -13.23 1.32
CA GLY A 238 18.48 -13.91 1.48
C GLY A 238 18.90 -14.78 0.30
N TRP A 239 18.08 -14.91 -0.73
CA TRP A 239 18.41 -15.72 -1.89
C TRP A 239 19.69 -15.27 -2.62
N ASP A 240 19.97 -13.96 -2.63
CA ASP A 240 21.16 -13.37 -3.28
C ASP A 240 22.46 -13.76 -2.59
N LYS A 241 22.45 -14.01 -1.29
CA LYS A 241 23.61 -14.43 -0.50
C LYS A 241 23.75 -15.96 -0.44
N ASN A 242 22.62 -16.65 -0.23
CA ASN A 242 22.63 -18.09 0.08
C ASN A 242 22.62 -18.93 -1.20
N ILE A 243 21.95 -18.51 -2.27
CA ILE A 243 21.94 -19.16 -3.57
C ILE A 243 22.88 -18.41 -4.53
N GLY A 244 22.76 -17.09 -4.58
CA GLY A 244 23.55 -16.19 -5.39
C GLY A 244 23.06 -16.05 -6.83
N TYR A 245 23.40 -14.91 -7.44
CA TYR A 245 23.03 -14.60 -8.84
C TYR A 245 23.57 -15.62 -9.85
N ASP A 246 24.73 -16.24 -9.57
CA ASP A 246 25.36 -17.21 -10.48
C ASP A 246 24.59 -18.53 -10.54
N ARG A 247 24.00 -18.96 -9.42
CA ARG A 247 23.27 -20.23 -9.33
C ARG A 247 21.75 -20.09 -9.45
N MET A 248 21.22 -18.88 -9.24
CA MET A 248 19.78 -18.63 -9.35
C MET A 248 19.21 -19.06 -10.72
N PRO A 249 19.87 -18.83 -11.88
CA PRO A 249 19.37 -19.31 -13.17
C PRO A 249 19.15 -20.83 -13.24
N GLU A 250 19.95 -21.65 -12.52
CA GLU A 250 19.73 -23.10 -12.40
C GLU A 250 18.37 -23.39 -11.72
N LEU A 251 18.10 -22.71 -10.61
CA LEU A 251 16.86 -22.90 -9.84
C LEU A 251 15.64 -22.42 -10.64
N LEU A 252 15.75 -21.27 -11.31
CA LEU A 252 14.69 -20.76 -12.19
C LEU A 252 14.40 -21.71 -13.36
N GLY A 253 15.45 -22.28 -13.95
CA GLY A 253 15.33 -23.32 -14.97
C GLY A 253 14.66 -24.59 -14.46
N TYR A 254 14.94 -24.99 -13.24
CA TYR A 254 14.28 -26.12 -12.57
C TYR A 254 12.78 -25.85 -12.37
N ALA A 255 12.42 -24.68 -11.81
CA ALA A 255 11.04 -24.29 -11.62
C ALA A 255 10.28 -24.31 -12.96
N LYS A 256 10.86 -23.73 -14.01
CA LYS A 256 10.29 -23.73 -15.37
C LYS A 256 10.07 -25.15 -15.92
N SER A 257 11.02 -26.08 -15.65
CA SER A 257 10.87 -27.50 -16.10
C SER A 257 9.70 -28.20 -15.44
N LYS A 258 9.27 -27.74 -14.28
CA LYS A 258 8.09 -28.22 -13.53
C LYS A 258 6.81 -27.44 -13.85
N GLY A 259 6.88 -26.42 -14.71
CA GLY A 259 5.75 -25.53 -15.03
C GLY A 259 5.45 -24.50 -13.95
N ILE A 260 6.34 -24.30 -12.97
CA ILE A 260 6.20 -23.38 -11.85
C ILE A 260 6.88 -22.06 -12.18
N ARG A 261 6.17 -20.94 -11.92
CA ARG A 261 6.67 -19.58 -12.12
C ARG A 261 7.29 -19.06 -10.81
N PRO A 262 8.58 -18.66 -10.80
CA PRO A 262 9.19 -18.09 -9.61
C PRO A 262 8.83 -16.61 -9.44
N ALA A 263 8.58 -16.21 -8.19
CA ALA A 263 8.62 -14.84 -7.73
C ALA A 263 9.84 -14.66 -6.82
N LEU A 264 10.56 -13.54 -6.95
CA LEU A 264 11.74 -13.25 -6.14
C LEU A 264 11.48 -12.08 -5.21
N TRP A 265 11.98 -12.19 -3.99
CA TRP A 265 11.88 -11.17 -2.96
C TRP A 265 12.99 -10.11 -3.08
N TYR A 266 12.64 -8.85 -2.78
CA TYR A 266 13.53 -7.70 -2.68
C TYR A 266 13.14 -6.82 -1.51
N SER A 267 14.11 -6.18 -0.87
CA SER A 267 13.83 -5.03 -0.01
C SER A 267 13.63 -3.78 -0.87
N SER A 268 12.64 -2.96 -0.51
CA SER A 268 12.49 -1.63 -1.10
C SER A 268 13.65 -0.72 -0.73
N SER A 269 14.34 -1.04 0.38
CA SER A 269 15.26 -0.16 1.07
C SER A 269 16.56 0.11 0.32
N GLY A 270 16.95 1.38 0.44
CA GLY A 270 18.32 1.83 0.29
C GLY A 270 18.86 2.23 1.67
N TYR A 271 18.80 3.54 1.95
CA TYR A 271 19.41 4.14 3.13
C TYR A 271 18.42 4.47 4.27
N TRP A 272 17.11 4.27 4.07
CA TRP A 272 16.10 4.73 5.05
C TRP A 272 15.77 3.72 6.15
N ASN A 273 16.22 2.49 6.02
CA ASN A 273 16.12 1.52 7.11
C ASN A 273 17.38 0.67 7.23
N ASP A 274 17.50 -0.06 8.32
CA ASP A 274 18.65 -0.91 8.66
C ASP A 274 18.32 -2.41 8.62
N ILE A 275 17.37 -2.78 7.78
CA ILE A 275 17.01 -4.16 7.49
C ILE A 275 18.22 -4.91 6.93
N VAL A 276 18.46 -6.12 7.45
CA VAL A 276 19.56 -6.99 7.03
C VAL A 276 19.18 -7.95 5.92
N GLN A 277 17.88 -8.19 5.73
CA GLN A 277 17.33 -9.04 4.68
C GLN A 277 17.66 -8.45 3.31
N SER A 278 18.14 -9.30 2.44
CA SER A 278 18.60 -8.91 1.10
C SER A 278 17.89 -9.76 0.01
N PRO A 279 17.89 -9.30 -1.25
CA PRO A 279 18.64 -8.17 -1.85
C PRO A 279 18.20 -6.78 -1.36
N ILE A 280 19.16 -5.95 -1.02
CA ILE A 280 19.00 -4.53 -0.69
C ILE A 280 19.68 -3.65 -1.74
N ASN A 281 19.36 -2.34 -1.77
CA ASN A 281 19.95 -1.36 -2.71
C ASN A 281 19.70 -1.70 -4.19
N LYS A 282 18.57 -2.38 -4.48
CA LYS A 282 18.19 -2.76 -5.83
C LYS A 282 16.99 -1.97 -6.34
N MET A 283 16.02 -1.64 -5.45
CA MET A 283 14.75 -1.05 -5.83
C MET A 283 14.72 0.48 -5.66
N ASP A 284 15.60 1.05 -4.84
CA ASP A 284 15.63 2.48 -4.50
C ASP A 284 16.08 3.40 -5.65
N ARG A 285 17.05 2.96 -6.46
CA ARG A 285 17.65 3.79 -7.50
C ARG A 285 17.27 3.35 -8.92
N PRO A 286 16.72 4.25 -9.76
CA PRO A 286 16.19 3.89 -11.08
C PRO A 286 17.18 3.11 -11.97
N ILE A 287 18.45 3.53 -12.02
CA ILE A 287 19.46 2.87 -12.85
C ILE A 287 19.74 1.44 -12.38
N VAL A 288 19.80 1.23 -11.05
CA VAL A 288 20.05 -0.09 -10.48
C VAL A 288 18.79 -0.96 -10.64
N ARG A 289 17.63 -0.40 -10.35
CA ARG A 289 16.32 -1.09 -10.47
C ARG A 289 16.08 -1.57 -11.91
N LYS A 290 16.30 -0.74 -12.91
CA LYS A 290 16.12 -1.14 -14.33
C LYS A 290 17.12 -2.22 -14.77
N LYS A 291 18.36 -2.23 -14.25
CA LYS A 291 19.29 -3.32 -14.49
C LYS A 291 18.81 -4.62 -13.87
N GLU A 292 18.27 -4.54 -12.66
CA GLU A 292 17.71 -5.70 -11.96
C GLU A 292 16.47 -6.23 -12.68
N MET A 293 15.52 -5.35 -13.06
CA MET A 293 14.34 -5.73 -13.85
C MET A 293 14.72 -6.40 -15.18
N LYS A 294 15.77 -5.91 -15.82
CA LYS A 294 16.29 -6.55 -17.04
C LYS A 294 16.80 -7.96 -16.75
N TRP A 295 17.58 -8.15 -15.68
CA TRP A 295 18.09 -9.45 -15.29
C TRP A 295 16.94 -10.42 -14.96
N LEU A 296 15.93 -9.98 -14.21
CA LEU A 296 14.73 -10.76 -13.89
C LEU A 296 14.01 -11.24 -15.16
N ARG A 297 13.70 -10.33 -16.07
CA ARG A 297 13.06 -10.64 -17.35
C ARG A 297 13.89 -11.62 -18.17
N ASP A 298 15.18 -11.40 -18.29
CA ASP A 298 16.09 -12.22 -19.10
C ASP A 298 16.22 -13.66 -18.54
N ASN A 299 15.93 -13.84 -17.24
CA ASN A 299 15.87 -15.15 -16.57
C ASN A 299 14.44 -15.71 -16.41
N GLY A 300 13.44 -15.04 -17.01
CA GLY A 300 12.06 -15.52 -17.04
C GLY A 300 11.29 -15.35 -15.73
N VAL A 301 11.72 -14.45 -14.86
CA VAL A 301 10.98 -14.07 -13.65
C VAL A 301 9.91 -13.05 -14.04
N GLU A 302 8.66 -13.36 -13.70
CA GLU A 302 7.49 -12.54 -14.05
C GLU A 302 6.83 -11.84 -12.87
N CYS A 303 7.31 -12.07 -11.65
CA CYS A 303 6.78 -11.46 -10.43
C CYS A 303 7.89 -11.20 -9.41
N ILE A 304 7.76 -10.11 -8.66
CA ILE A 304 8.60 -9.81 -7.50
C ILE A 304 7.74 -9.45 -6.29
N LYS A 305 8.24 -9.82 -5.10
CA LYS A 305 7.76 -9.29 -3.81
C LYS A 305 8.74 -8.19 -3.38
N VAL A 306 8.25 -6.99 -3.09
CA VAL A 306 9.08 -5.87 -2.59
C VAL A 306 8.58 -5.45 -1.22
N ASP A 307 9.48 -5.43 -0.25
CA ASP A 307 9.18 -5.39 1.18
C ASP A 307 9.84 -4.18 1.88
N PHE A 308 9.37 -3.85 3.09
CA PHE A 308 9.98 -2.91 4.04
C PHE A 308 9.99 -1.45 3.61
N PHE A 309 8.82 -0.92 3.24
CA PHE A 309 8.68 0.50 2.91
C PHE A 309 8.70 1.41 4.16
N GLY A 310 9.03 2.66 3.96
CA GLY A 310 9.29 3.64 5.03
C GLY A 310 8.10 4.51 5.43
N GLY A 311 6.86 4.15 5.10
CA GLY A 311 5.66 4.89 5.49
C GLY A 311 4.93 5.60 4.36
N ASP A 312 4.34 6.76 4.67
CA ASP A 312 3.31 7.42 3.85
C ASP A 312 3.76 8.75 3.20
N LYS A 313 5.01 9.16 3.40
CA LYS A 313 5.54 10.39 2.80
C LYS A 313 5.51 10.35 1.27
N GLN A 314 5.45 11.52 0.64
CA GLN A 314 5.44 11.67 -0.82
C GLN A 314 6.60 10.93 -1.51
N GLU A 315 7.79 10.93 -0.92
CA GLU A 315 8.95 10.20 -1.41
C GLU A 315 8.72 8.69 -1.45
N THR A 316 8.05 8.15 -0.43
CA THR A 316 7.68 6.73 -0.37
C THR A 316 6.63 6.41 -1.42
N MET A 317 5.61 7.26 -1.59
CA MET A 317 4.60 7.10 -2.65
C MET A 317 5.24 7.11 -4.04
N ARG A 318 6.22 7.98 -4.27
CA ARG A 318 6.98 8.01 -5.51
C ARG A 318 7.78 6.72 -5.73
N LEU A 319 8.35 6.14 -4.66
CA LEU A 319 9.07 4.88 -4.77
C LEU A 319 8.15 3.72 -5.18
N TYR A 320 6.94 3.64 -4.62
CA TYR A 320 5.93 2.65 -5.06
C TYR A 320 5.62 2.79 -6.55
N GLU A 321 5.31 4.02 -6.99
CA GLU A 321 5.01 4.33 -8.38
C GLU A 321 6.20 3.99 -9.30
N ASP A 322 7.40 4.38 -8.92
CA ASP A 322 8.64 4.11 -9.67
C ASP A 322 8.90 2.60 -9.84
N ILE A 323 8.67 1.81 -8.80
CA ILE A 323 8.82 0.34 -8.87
C ILE A 323 7.77 -0.26 -9.79
N LEU A 324 6.50 0.16 -9.66
CA LEU A 324 5.40 -0.34 -10.48
C LEU A 324 5.60 -0.01 -11.97
N SER A 325 5.94 1.24 -12.27
CA SER A 325 6.15 1.68 -13.65
C SER A 325 7.35 1.00 -14.30
N ASP A 326 8.49 0.95 -13.60
CA ASP A 326 9.68 0.26 -14.12
C ASP A 326 9.42 -1.25 -14.30
N ALA A 327 8.73 -1.91 -13.36
CA ALA A 327 8.37 -3.32 -13.47
C ALA A 327 7.43 -3.58 -14.67
N ALA A 328 6.44 -2.69 -14.89
CA ALA A 328 5.53 -2.77 -16.03
C ALA A 328 6.27 -2.71 -17.37
N ASP A 329 7.28 -1.83 -17.50
CA ASP A 329 8.12 -1.73 -18.71
C ASP A 329 8.86 -3.04 -19.03
N PHE A 330 9.15 -3.85 -18.02
CA PHE A 330 9.81 -5.15 -18.17
C PHE A 330 8.85 -6.34 -18.14
N GLY A 331 7.54 -6.11 -17.99
CA GLY A 331 6.52 -7.16 -17.95
C GLY A 331 6.51 -7.96 -16.65
N ILE A 332 6.85 -7.33 -15.53
CA ILE A 332 6.96 -7.92 -14.21
C ILE A 332 5.80 -7.45 -13.33
N ASP A 333 5.11 -8.39 -12.71
CA ASP A 333 4.10 -8.15 -11.69
C ASP A 333 4.76 -7.87 -10.33
N VAL A 334 4.10 -7.10 -9.48
CA VAL A 334 4.64 -6.68 -8.19
C VAL A 334 3.66 -6.96 -7.07
N ILE A 335 4.16 -7.59 -6.01
CA ILE A 335 3.51 -7.72 -4.70
C ILE A 335 4.26 -6.83 -3.72
N PHE A 336 3.55 -5.99 -2.96
CA PHE A 336 4.15 -5.23 -1.87
C PHE A 336 3.91 -5.90 -0.51
N HIS A 337 4.88 -5.74 0.38
CA HIS A 337 4.80 -6.17 1.77
C HIS A 337 5.48 -5.13 2.69
N GLY A 338 5.21 -5.18 4.00
CA GLY A 338 5.69 -4.13 4.90
C GLY A 338 5.34 -2.74 4.34
N CYS A 339 4.12 -2.57 3.93
CA CYS A 339 3.68 -1.48 3.09
C CYS A 339 2.40 -0.83 3.62
N THR A 340 1.95 0.20 2.94
CA THR A 340 0.69 0.89 3.25
C THR A 340 -0.46 0.38 2.38
N LEU A 341 -1.69 0.86 2.64
CA LEU A 341 -2.87 0.58 1.83
C LEU A 341 -2.62 0.94 0.34
N PRO A 342 -2.99 0.09 -0.63
CA PRO A 342 -2.67 0.28 -2.06
C PRO A 342 -3.52 1.32 -2.81
N ARG A 343 -4.31 2.09 -2.22
CA ARG A 343 -5.00 3.31 -2.69
C ARG A 343 -5.33 3.39 -4.19
N GLY A 344 -5.89 2.31 -4.77
CA GLY A 344 -6.29 2.25 -6.18
C GLY A 344 -5.17 1.85 -7.15
N TRP A 345 -4.00 1.47 -6.66
CA TRP A 345 -2.85 1.11 -7.51
C TRP A 345 -3.13 -0.07 -8.43
N GLU A 346 -4.01 -1.00 -8.05
CA GLU A 346 -4.42 -2.14 -8.86
C GLU A 346 -5.05 -1.72 -10.20
N ARG A 347 -5.69 -0.55 -10.22
CA ARG A 347 -6.22 0.05 -11.44
C ARG A 347 -5.24 0.99 -12.11
N MET A 348 -4.51 1.77 -11.32
CA MET A 348 -3.54 2.75 -11.84
C MET A 348 -2.36 2.04 -12.52
N TYR A 349 -1.91 0.92 -11.94
CA TYR A 349 -0.79 0.09 -12.38
C TYR A 349 -1.21 -1.37 -12.38
N PRO A 350 -1.76 -1.89 -13.50
CA PRO A 350 -2.33 -3.24 -13.54
C PRO A 350 -1.35 -4.41 -13.31
N ASN A 351 -0.06 -4.12 -13.18
CA ASN A 351 0.96 -5.07 -12.73
C ASN A 351 1.15 -5.08 -11.20
N HIS A 352 0.45 -4.23 -10.44
CA HIS A 352 0.29 -4.39 -9.00
C HIS A 352 -0.73 -5.51 -8.74
N VAL A 353 -0.28 -6.61 -8.15
CA VAL A 353 -1.10 -7.82 -8.01
C VAL A 353 -1.41 -8.19 -6.57
N GLY A 354 -0.87 -7.46 -5.61
CA GLY A 354 -1.18 -7.64 -4.20
C GLY A 354 -0.36 -6.74 -3.28
N SER A 355 -0.88 -6.53 -2.07
CA SER A 355 -0.19 -5.89 -0.96
C SER A 355 -0.57 -6.59 0.33
N GLU A 356 0.43 -6.89 1.16
CA GLU A 356 0.25 -7.37 2.51
C GLU A 356 0.51 -6.20 3.47
N ALA A 357 -0.58 -5.46 3.76
CA ALA A 357 -0.61 -4.28 4.62
C ALA A 357 -1.49 -4.54 5.85
N VAL A 358 -1.32 -5.72 6.46
CA VAL A 358 -2.15 -6.23 7.55
C VAL A 358 -1.40 -7.35 8.25
N PHE A 359 -1.70 -7.63 9.52
CA PHE A 359 -1.27 -8.88 10.11
C PHE A 359 -1.87 -10.07 9.37
N ALA A 360 -0.99 -10.95 8.90
CA ALA A 360 -1.36 -12.13 8.14
C ALA A 360 -0.87 -13.42 8.82
N SER A 361 -1.14 -14.55 8.18
CA SER A 361 -0.82 -15.88 8.75
C SER A 361 0.66 -16.10 9.07
N GLU A 362 1.57 -15.36 8.50
CA GLU A 362 2.99 -15.42 8.87
C GLU A 362 3.23 -15.05 10.34
N ASN A 363 2.39 -14.17 10.89
CA ASN A 363 2.52 -13.73 12.29
C ASN A 363 2.14 -14.83 13.30
N LEU A 364 1.41 -15.87 12.89
CA LEU A 364 1.04 -17.00 13.74
C LEU A 364 2.25 -17.78 14.27
N ILE A 365 3.38 -17.71 13.57
CA ILE A 365 4.62 -18.37 14.01
C ILE A 365 5.33 -17.63 15.16
N PHE A 366 5.00 -16.36 15.38
CA PHE A 366 5.68 -15.54 16.39
C PHE A 366 4.94 -15.53 17.72
N GLU A 367 3.62 -15.37 17.72
CA GLU A 367 2.84 -15.29 18.97
C GLU A 367 1.44 -15.87 18.79
N GLN A 368 0.94 -16.56 19.84
CA GLN A 368 -0.39 -17.15 19.84
C GLN A 368 -1.52 -16.13 19.67
N ILE A 369 -1.36 -14.91 20.14
CA ILE A 369 -2.36 -13.85 20.06
C ILE A 369 -2.79 -13.56 18.61
N PHE A 370 -1.94 -13.80 17.64
CA PHE A 370 -2.28 -13.63 16.22
C PHE A 370 -3.26 -14.68 15.68
N CYS A 371 -3.46 -15.78 16.43
CA CYS A 371 -4.48 -16.79 16.09
C CYS A 371 -5.91 -16.35 16.45
N ASP A 372 -6.06 -15.35 17.29
CA ASP A 372 -7.33 -14.91 17.87
C ASP A 372 -7.90 -13.66 17.15
N MET A 373 -7.29 -13.23 16.05
CA MET A 373 -7.67 -12.04 15.28
C MET A 373 -8.60 -12.32 14.09
#